data_cee9f953f2e3d4e819b5deb09d2835c9
#
_entry.id   cee9f953f2e3d4e819b5deb09d2835c9
#
_cell.length_a   1.000
_cell.length_b   1.000
_cell.length_c   1.000
_cell.angle_alpha   90.00
_cell.angle_beta   90.00
_cell.angle_gamma   90.00
#
_symmetry.space_group_name_H-M   'P 1'
#
loop_
_entity.id
_entity.type
_entity.pdbx_description
1 polymer ?
#
loop_
_entity_poly.entity_id
_entity_poly.type
_entity_poly.pdbx_seq_one_letter_code
_entity_poly.pdbx_strand_id
1 'polypeptide(L)'
;MKLENLNKLLNSELTTKINSSLIANDELLICTEPNNLHSVLLFLKSNPECKFRQLIDIVAADYPNEEKRFKIYYLLLAHENNLRIKISINLNI
;
A
#
# COMPACT_ATOMS: atom_id res chain seq x y z
N MET A 1 -13.71 10.53 -2.34
CA MET A 1 -12.29 10.84 -2.03
C MET A 1 -11.45 10.66 -3.28
N LYS A 2 -10.48 11.52 -3.48
CA LYS A 2 -9.53 11.41 -4.60
C LYS A 2 -8.23 10.80 -4.13
N LEU A 3 -7.45 10.23 -5.06
CA LEU A 3 -6.15 9.63 -4.73
C LEU A 3 -5.21 10.63 -4.05
N GLU A 4 -5.21 11.89 -4.47
CA GLU A 4 -4.38 12.92 -3.86
C GLU A 4 -4.74 13.13 -2.40
N ASN A 5 -6.02 13.12 -2.08
CA ASN A 5 -6.49 13.27 -0.70
C ASN A 5 -6.13 12.06 0.13
N LEU A 6 -6.26 10.86 -0.44
CA LEU A 6 -5.85 9.62 0.23
C LEU A 6 -4.35 9.65 0.50
N ASN A 7 -3.55 10.06 -0.46
CA ASN A 7 -2.10 10.16 -0.31
C ASN A 7 -1.73 11.12 0.84
N LYS A 8 -2.38 12.27 0.91
CA LYS A 8 -2.15 13.24 1.99
C LYS A 8 -2.54 12.66 3.35
N LEU A 9 -3.67 11.98 3.42
CA LEU A 9 -4.13 11.35 4.65
C LEU A 9 -3.13 10.32 5.16
N LEU A 10 -2.66 9.44 4.28
CA LEU A 10 -1.72 8.39 4.66
C LEU A 10 -0.36 8.97 5.08
N ASN A 11 0.12 9.98 4.38
CA ASN A 11 1.39 10.61 4.75
C ASN A 11 1.28 11.37 6.07
N SER A 12 0.10 11.87 6.42
CA SER A 12 -0.16 12.52 7.70
C SER A 12 -0.28 11.53 8.85
N GLU A 13 -1.07 10.47 8.67
CA GLU A 13 -1.41 9.54 9.75
C GLU A 13 -0.42 8.41 9.92
N LEU A 14 0.27 8.01 8.84
CA LEU A 14 1.20 6.89 8.84
C LEU A 14 2.62 7.31 8.48
N THR A 15 3.02 8.52 8.85
CA THR A 15 4.31 9.12 8.49
C THR A 15 5.50 8.21 8.76
N THR A 16 5.52 7.55 9.94
CA THR A 16 6.65 6.70 10.34
C THR A 16 6.56 5.28 9.80
N LYS A 17 5.44 4.91 9.17
CA LYS A 17 5.19 3.53 8.74
C LYS A 17 5.23 3.36 7.23
N ILE A 18 5.32 4.44 6.48
CA ILE A 18 5.38 4.43 5.03
C ILE A 18 6.73 4.96 4.58
N ASN A 19 7.44 4.18 3.76
CA ASN A 19 8.75 4.59 3.23
C ASN A 19 8.60 5.58 2.07
N SER A 20 7.66 5.30 1.18
CA SER A 20 7.40 6.16 0.03
C SER A 20 5.98 5.98 -0.48
N SER A 21 5.49 6.97 -1.21
CA SER A 21 4.19 6.89 -1.87
C SER A 21 4.26 7.60 -3.21
N LEU A 22 3.49 7.09 -4.18
CA LEU A 22 3.47 7.60 -5.55
C LEU A 22 2.11 7.31 -6.17
N ILE A 23 1.56 8.29 -6.88
CA ILE A 23 0.35 8.09 -7.67
C ILE A 23 0.77 7.87 -9.12
N ALA A 24 0.37 6.73 -9.69
CA ALA A 24 0.66 6.37 -11.07
C ALA A 24 -0.45 5.47 -11.61
N ASN A 25 -0.85 5.69 -12.87
CA ASN A 25 -1.85 4.84 -13.55
C ASN A 25 -3.16 4.71 -12.76
N ASP A 26 -3.62 5.80 -12.15
CA ASP A 26 -4.84 5.85 -11.34
C ASP A 26 -4.80 4.94 -10.11
N GLU A 27 -3.60 4.63 -9.62
CA GLU A 27 -3.39 3.88 -8.39
C GLU A 27 -2.46 4.63 -7.46
N LEU A 28 -2.64 4.45 -6.16
CA LEU A 28 -1.69 4.91 -5.16
C LEU A 28 -0.75 3.75 -4.84
N LEU A 29 0.55 3.97 -5.04
CA LEU A 29 1.58 2.98 -4.76
C LEU A 29 2.26 3.36 -3.45
N ILE A 30 2.27 2.42 -2.50
CA ILE A 30 2.89 2.63 -1.19
C ILE A 30 3.94 1.56 -0.97
N CYS A 31 5.13 1.99 -0.55
CA CYS A 31 6.17 1.08 -0.11
C CYS A 31 6.31 1.19 1.40
N THR A 32 6.31 0.05 2.08
CA THR A 32 6.44 0.00 3.54
C THR A 32 7.34 -1.16 3.94
N GLU A 33 7.67 -1.23 5.23
CA GLU A 33 8.46 -2.32 5.77
C GLU A 33 7.55 -3.47 6.22
N PRO A 34 8.06 -4.73 6.20
CA PRO A 34 7.26 -5.86 6.66
C PRO A 34 6.71 -5.68 8.07
N ASN A 35 7.47 -5.05 8.96
CA ASN A 35 7.04 -4.81 10.33
C ASN A 35 5.83 -3.88 10.44
N ASN A 36 5.67 -3.01 9.46
CA ASN A 36 4.61 -2.00 9.47
C ASN A 36 3.41 -2.39 8.60
N LEU A 37 3.52 -3.47 7.85
CA LEU A 37 2.49 -3.88 6.90
C LEU A 37 1.13 -4.07 7.56
N HIS A 38 1.09 -4.77 8.68
CA HIS A 38 -0.18 -5.02 9.39
C HIS A 38 -0.85 -3.71 9.81
N SER A 39 -0.09 -2.77 10.34
CA SER A 39 -0.62 -1.46 10.76
C SER A 39 -1.17 -0.67 9.59
N VAL A 40 -0.49 -0.71 8.45
CA VAL A 40 -0.93 -0.02 7.23
C VAL A 40 -2.23 -0.63 6.71
N LEU A 41 -2.28 -1.96 6.63
CA LEU A 41 -3.49 -2.66 6.18
C LEU A 41 -4.67 -2.42 7.11
N LEU A 42 -4.43 -2.45 8.42
CA LEU A 42 -5.47 -2.22 9.40
C LEU A 42 -6.03 -0.80 9.30
N PHE A 43 -5.15 0.18 9.13
CA PHE A 43 -5.59 1.57 8.96
C PHE A 43 -6.47 1.73 7.72
N LEU A 44 -6.07 1.17 6.59
CA LEU A 44 -6.81 1.27 5.34
C LEU A 44 -8.18 0.59 5.44
N LYS A 45 -8.25 -0.53 6.15
CA LYS A 45 -9.51 -1.25 6.33
C LYS A 45 -10.46 -0.53 7.28
N SER A 46 -9.93 0.00 8.38
CA SER A 46 -10.73 0.50 9.50
C SER A 46 -11.08 1.97 9.40
N ASN A 47 -10.31 2.77 8.68
CA ASN A 47 -10.55 4.21 8.58
C ASN A 47 -11.83 4.46 7.79
N PRO A 48 -12.80 5.24 8.37
CA PRO A 48 -14.08 5.48 7.71
C PRO A 48 -13.98 6.18 6.36
N GLU A 49 -12.88 6.91 6.13
CA GLU A 49 -12.66 7.61 4.87
C GLU A 49 -12.01 6.73 3.81
N CYS A 50 -11.30 5.67 4.22
CA CYS A 50 -10.57 4.80 3.31
C CYS A 50 -11.38 3.58 2.86
N LYS A 51 -11.82 2.76 3.79
CA LYS A 51 -12.68 1.58 3.54
C LYS A 51 -12.12 0.60 2.51
N PHE A 52 -10.82 0.35 2.56
CA PHE A 52 -10.17 -0.66 1.72
C PHE A 52 -10.40 -2.04 2.33
N ARG A 53 -11.55 -2.63 2.05
CA ARG A 53 -11.99 -3.88 2.69
C ARG A 53 -11.78 -5.11 1.83
N GLN A 54 -11.38 -4.93 0.57
CA GLN A 54 -11.15 -6.05 -0.33
C GLN A 54 -9.69 -6.12 -0.74
N LEU A 55 -9.06 -7.25 -0.43
CA LEU A 55 -7.78 -7.63 -0.99
C LEU A 55 -8.04 -8.36 -2.30
N ILE A 56 -7.62 -7.77 -3.40
CA ILE A 56 -7.86 -8.34 -4.73
C ILE A 56 -6.86 -9.44 -5.03
N ASP A 57 -5.59 -9.20 -4.72
CA ASP A 57 -4.52 -10.12 -5.09
C ASP A 57 -3.28 -9.89 -4.27
N ILE A 58 -2.42 -10.91 -4.21
CA ILE A 58 -1.08 -10.84 -3.63
C ILE A 58 -0.13 -11.37 -4.70
N VAL A 59 0.83 -10.55 -5.10
CA VAL A 59 1.77 -10.90 -6.17
C VAL A 59 3.20 -10.83 -5.63
N ALA A 60 3.97 -11.88 -5.82
CA ALA A 60 5.38 -11.91 -5.47
C ALA A 60 6.23 -11.77 -6.72
N ALA A 61 7.25 -10.90 -6.65
CA ALA A 61 8.19 -10.70 -7.73
C ALA A 61 9.61 -10.96 -7.25
N ASP A 62 10.43 -11.59 -8.08
CA ASP A 62 11.82 -11.92 -7.78
C ASP A 62 12.74 -11.01 -8.60
N TYR A 63 13.59 -10.27 -7.91
CA TYR A 63 14.59 -9.39 -8.53
C TYR A 63 16.00 -9.86 -8.13
N PRO A 64 16.55 -10.88 -8.83
CA PRO A 64 17.80 -11.55 -8.38
C PRO A 64 19.01 -10.64 -8.25
N ASN A 65 19.02 -9.52 -8.96
CA ASN A 65 20.15 -8.60 -8.97
C ASN A 65 20.06 -7.50 -7.92
N GLU A 66 18.99 -7.48 -7.11
CA GLU A 66 18.80 -6.49 -6.07
C GLU A 66 19.16 -7.05 -4.71
N GLU A 67 19.58 -6.17 -3.80
CA GLU A 67 19.92 -6.53 -2.43
C GLU A 67 18.75 -7.18 -1.70
N LYS A 68 17.58 -6.57 -1.79
CA LYS A 68 16.34 -7.17 -1.30
C LYS A 68 15.63 -7.81 -2.48
N ARG A 69 15.90 -9.07 -2.66
CA ARG A 69 15.56 -9.81 -3.86
C ARG A 69 14.06 -9.94 -4.12
N PHE A 70 13.27 -10.17 -3.07
CA PHE A 70 11.84 -10.43 -3.23
C PHE A 70 11.02 -9.21 -2.88
N LYS A 71 10.01 -8.94 -3.71
CA LYS A 71 9.06 -7.87 -3.47
C LYS A 71 7.65 -8.46 -3.51
N ILE A 72 6.85 -8.16 -2.51
CA ILE A 72 5.47 -8.63 -2.44
C ILE A 72 4.56 -7.42 -2.58
N TYR A 73 3.57 -7.55 -3.47
CA TYR A 73 2.57 -6.52 -3.72
C TYR A 73 1.21 -6.98 -3.22
N TYR A 74 0.55 -6.13 -2.45
CA TYR A 74 -0.82 -6.34 -1.98
C TYR A 74 -1.72 -5.35 -2.72
N LEU A 75 -2.68 -5.87 -3.48
CA LEU A 75 -3.59 -5.05 -4.29
C LEU A 75 -4.93 -4.95 -3.58
N LEU A 76 -5.32 -3.74 -3.22
CA LEU A 76 -6.53 -3.47 -2.45
C LEU A 76 -7.50 -2.59 -3.24
N LEU A 77 -8.79 -2.78 -3.00
CA LEU A 77 -9.85 -2.01 -3.62
C LEU A 77 -10.81 -1.46 -2.55
N ALA A 78 -11.13 -0.17 -2.68
CA ALA A 78 -12.20 0.44 -1.94
C ALA A 78 -13.40 0.63 -2.88
N HIS A 79 -14.41 -0.23 -2.76
CA HIS A 79 -15.57 -0.20 -3.65
C HIS A 79 -16.35 1.11 -3.58
N GLU A 80 -16.56 1.60 -2.38
CA GLU A 80 -17.36 2.81 -2.18
C GLU A 80 -16.71 4.05 -2.79
N ASN A 81 -15.41 4.13 -2.74
CA ASN A 81 -14.64 5.26 -3.27
C ASN A 81 -14.12 5.01 -4.69
N ASN A 82 -14.25 3.79 -5.18
CA ASN A 82 -13.68 3.35 -6.46
C ASN A 82 -12.19 3.67 -6.57
N LEU A 83 -11.45 3.40 -5.49
CA LEU A 83 -10.02 3.65 -5.42
C LEU A 83 -9.24 2.34 -5.33
N ARG A 84 -8.06 2.34 -5.94
CA ARG A 84 -7.14 1.20 -5.88
C ARG A 84 -5.83 1.64 -5.25
N ILE A 85 -5.28 0.75 -4.43
CA ILE A 85 -3.99 0.98 -3.78
C ILE A 85 -3.16 -0.29 -3.92
N LYS A 86 -1.87 -0.10 -4.15
CA LYS A 86 -0.91 -1.19 -4.20
C LYS A 86 0.13 -0.95 -3.13
N ILE A 87 0.28 -1.91 -2.21
CA ILE A 87 1.25 -1.83 -1.13
C ILE A 87 2.36 -2.83 -1.40
N SER A 88 3.61 -2.37 -1.37
CA SER A 88 4.74 -3.24 -1.58
C SER A 88 5.62 -3.33 -0.34
N ILE A 89 6.19 -4.50 -0.11
CA ILE A 89 7.24 -4.73 0.86
C ILE A 89 8.40 -5.43 0.17
N ASN A 90 9.61 -5.18 0.67
CA ASN A 90 10.81 -5.82 0.17
C ASN A 90 11.30 -6.83 1.20
N LEU A 91 11.64 -8.02 0.74
CA LEU A 91 12.15 -9.09 1.58
C LEU A 91 13.55 -9.51 1.14
N ASN A 92 14.40 -9.74 2.11
CA ASN A 92 15.74 -10.26 1.93
C ASN A 92 15.76 -11.70 2.46
N ILE A 93 15.78 -12.66 1.55
CA ILE A 93 15.76 -14.07 1.89
C ILE A 93 17.07 -14.73 1.49
#